data_d7d38b9f9d99ffde3ae8e69296d431a8
#
_entry.id   d7d38b9f9d99ffde3ae8e69296d431a8
#
_cell.length_a   1.000
_cell.length_b   1.000
_cell.length_c   1.000
_cell.angle_alpha   90.00
_cell.angle_beta   90.00
_cell.angle_gamma   90.00
#
_symmetry.space_group_name_H-M   'P 1'
#
loop_
_entity.id
_entity.type
_entity.pdbx_description
1 polymer ?
#
loop_
_entity_poly.entity_id
_entity_poly.type
_entity_poly.pdbx_seq_one_letter_code
_entity_poly.pdbx_strand_id
1 'polypeptide(L)'
;REWVTNPQGEKRNRFSILGGSYFDNEYSFNDYHSLSPFDRSIGNGFRLVKNQDDAVADSLDNFVIDYAERDILKEPDVSDDVFNIYKKQFNYKKYELDTKIDTIFENENYTTYRYEMVTPYENDEPLHGYVIYANKIKTNLKPIIHFPHAWAIFSNTDDWIIGDAIKEYNYLLMEGYAIIFPVYYSTYNRKKTLKTWWANESDTYKSTM
;
A
#
# COMPACT_ATOMS: atom_id res chain seq x y z
N ARG A 1 14.96 -12.27 17.32
CA ARG A 1 14.74 -13.29 16.29
C ARG A 1 16.00 -14.10 16.11
N GLU A 2 15.85 -15.38 15.79
CA GLU A 2 16.99 -16.27 15.60
C GLU A 2 16.95 -16.87 14.19
N TRP A 3 18.09 -16.84 13.51
CA TRP A 3 18.29 -17.55 12.26
C TRP A 3 18.26 -19.07 12.49
N VAL A 4 17.61 -19.78 11.61
CA VAL A 4 17.69 -21.23 11.52
C VAL A 4 18.26 -21.64 10.17
N THR A 5 18.86 -22.82 10.11
CA THR A 5 19.52 -23.33 8.90
C THR A 5 18.53 -23.73 7.79
N ASN A 6 17.26 -23.81 8.12
CA ASN A 6 16.24 -24.27 7.19
C ASN A 6 15.96 -23.24 6.09
N PRO A 7 16.22 -23.57 4.84
CA PRO A 7 15.85 -22.73 3.72
C PRO A 7 14.33 -22.74 3.52
N GLN A 8 13.84 -21.67 2.93
CA GLN A 8 12.44 -21.46 2.67
C GLN A 8 12.12 -21.44 1.17
N GLY A 9 11.08 -22.18 0.79
CA GLY A 9 10.58 -22.28 -0.57
C GLY A 9 11.51 -23.03 -1.53
N GLU A 10 11.03 -23.32 -2.71
CA GLU A 10 11.76 -24.08 -3.73
C GLU A 10 13.10 -23.47 -4.14
N LYS A 11 13.18 -22.15 -4.18
CA LYS A 11 14.39 -21.43 -4.60
C LYS A 11 15.51 -21.45 -3.57
N ARG A 12 15.23 -21.81 -2.32
CA ARG A 12 16.17 -21.86 -1.20
C ARG A 12 17.04 -20.60 -1.03
N ASN A 13 16.55 -19.45 -1.49
CA ASN A 13 17.28 -18.19 -1.44
C ASN A 13 16.94 -17.34 -0.20
N ARG A 14 16.10 -17.86 0.65
CA ARG A 14 15.74 -17.27 1.94
C ARG A 14 15.88 -18.31 3.03
N PHE A 15 16.20 -17.83 4.23
CA PHE A 15 16.28 -18.67 5.42
C PHE A 15 15.25 -18.22 6.44
N SER A 16 14.73 -19.17 7.18
CA SER A 16 13.72 -18.88 8.19
C SER A 16 14.33 -18.19 9.39
N ILE A 17 13.55 -17.31 9.99
CA ILE A 17 13.88 -16.62 11.23
C ILE A 17 12.73 -16.85 12.20
N LEU A 18 13.04 -17.36 13.37
CA LEU A 18 12.05 -17.70 14.39
C LEU A 18 12.07 -16.70 15.55
N GLY A 19 10.94 -16.58 16.20
CA GLY A 19 10.74 -15.75 17.37
C GLY A 19 10.67 -14.24 17.06
N GLY A 20 10.44 -13.44 18.08
CA GLY A 20 10.42 -12.00 18.02
C GLY A 20 11.77 -11.39 18.37
N SER A 21 12.01 -10.16 17.93
CA SER A 21 13.12 -9.35 18.35
C SER A 21 12.68 -8.46 19.54
N TYR A 22 13.65 -7.95 20.27
CA TYR A 22 13.42 -6.98 21.33
C TYR A 22 12.63 -5.74 20.86
N PHE A 23 12.72 -5.43 19.58
CA PHE A 23 12.05 -4.25 18.99
C PHE A 23 10.68 -4.57 18.39
N ASP A 24 10.29 -5.84 18.35
CA ASP A 24 9.03 -6.25 17.75
C ASP A 24 7.86 -6.10 18.73
N ASN A 25 6.68 -5.92 18.20
CA ASN A 25 5.46 -5.96 18.98
C ASN A 25 5.18 -7.39 19.47
N GLU A 26 4.42 -7.53 20.56
CA GLU A 26 4.16 -8.81 21.22
C GLU A 26 3.60 -9.89 20.28
N TYR A 27 2.71 -9.52 19.36
CA TYR A 27 2.13 -10.46 18.40
C TYR A 27 3.14 -11.01 17.38
N SER A 28 4.24 -10.30 17.13
CA SER A 28 5.29 -10.74 16.19
C SER A 28 6.09 -11.95 16.70
N PHE A 29 5.99 -12.31 17.97
CA PHE A 29 6.66 -13.50 18.53
C PHE A 29 6.11 -14.81 17.98
N ASN A 30 4.88 -14.82 17.52
CA ASN A 30 4.22 -15.98 16.93
C ASN A 30 4.40 -16.07 15.42
N ASP A 31 4.90 -15.00 14.80
CA ASP A 31 5.16 -14.96 13.38
C ASP A 31 6.52 -15.58 13.08
N TYR A 32 6.60 -16.36 12.03
CA TYR A 32 7.86 -16.74 11.46
C TYR A 32 8.06 -16.05 10.12
N HIS A 33 9.27 -15.59 9.93
CA HIS A 33 9.66 -14.83 8.78
C HIS A 33 10.77 -15.54 8.04
N SER A 34 11.00 -15.12 6.81
CA SER A 34 12.20 -15.50 6.08
C SER A 34 12.86 -14.25 5.50
N LEU A 35 14.17 -14.23 5.56
CA LEU A 35 14.97 -13.15 5.01
C LEU A 35 16.10 -13.70 4.13
N SER A 36 16.68 -12.80 3.36
CA SER A 36 17.90 -13.10 2.61
C SER A 36 19.01 -13.50 3.59
N PRO A 37 19.87 -14.50 3.28
CA PRO A 37 21.02 -14.85 4.12
C PRO A 37 22.02 -13.70 4.30
N PHE A 38 21.91 -12.65 3.49
CA PHE A 38 22.74 -11.46 3.59
C PHE A 38 22.12 -10.34 4.47
N ASP A 39 20.93 -10.57 5.02
CA ASP A 39 20.33 -9.62 5.93
C ASP A 39 21.19 -9.40 7.19
N ARG A 40 21.34 -8.15 7.58
CA ARG A 40 22.15 -7.69 8.71
C ARG A 40 21.34 -6.90 9.73
N SER A 41 20.04 -7.12 9.77
CA SER A 41 19.15 -6.43 10.69
C SER A 41 19.57 -6.66 12.14
N ILE A 42 19.61 -5.59 12.93
CA ILE A 42 20.04 -5.59 14.33
C ILE A 42 19.17 -6.49 15.24
N GLY A 43 17.93 -6.75 14.83
CA GLY A 43 17.00 -7.59 15.56
C GLY A 43 17.21 -9.11 15.34
N ASN A 44 18.15 -9.50 14.46
CA ASN A 44 18.41 -10.89 14.11
C ASN A 44 19.70 -11.39 14.75
N GLY A 45 19.60 -12.51 15.45
CA GLY A 45 20.72 -13.19 16.04
C GLY A 45 20.81 -14.64 15.56
N PHE A 46 21.71 -15.39 16.15
CA PHE A 46 21.83 -16.82 15.92
C PHE A 46 22.27 -17.53 17.20
N ARG A 47 21.98 -18.80 17.26
CA ARG A 47 22.42 -19.69 18.32
C ARG A 47 23.15 -20.86 17.71
N LEU A 48 24.35 -21.17 18.21
CA LEU A 48 25.09 -22.36 17.77
C LEU A 48 24.54 -23.56 18.49
N VAL A 49 24.26 -24.61 17.72
CA VAL A 49 23.82 -25.91 18.23
C VAL A 49 24.79 -26.97 17.72
N LYS A 50 25.12 -27.95 18.55
CA LYS A 50 25.85 -29.12 18.15
C LYS A 50 24.94 -30.34 18.32
N ASN A 51 24.62 -30.98 17.21
CA ASN A 51 23.89 -32.25 17.24
C ASN A 51 24.82 -33.35 17.69
N GLN A 52 24.26 -34.34 18.40
CA GLN A 52 25.02 -35.54 18.83
C GLN A 52 25.05 -36.60 17.75
N ASP A 53 24.12 -36.53 16.78
CA ASP A 53 23.99 -37.47 15.67
C ASP A 53 24.05 -36.70 14.35
N ASP A 54 25.08 -36.96 13.56
CA ASP A 54 25.32 -36.28 12.30
C ASP A 54 24.24 -36.58 11.24
N ALA A 55 23.68 -37.80 11.25
CA ALA A 55 22.62 -38.19 10.32
C ALA A 55 21.32 -37.43 10.58
N VAL A 56 21.02 -37.15 11.85
CA VAL A 56 19.89 -36.31 12.22
C VAL A 56 20.16 -34.86 11.85
N ALA A 57 21.38 -34.40 12.04
CA ALA A 57 21.79 -33.05 11.66
C ALA A 57 21.58 -32.81 10.15
N ASP A 58 22.09 -33.69 9.31
CA ASP A 58 21.95 -33.58 7.85
C ASP A 58 20.49 -33.62 7.40
N SER A 59 19.66 -34.43 8.04
CA SER A 59 18.22 -34.49 7.74
C SER A 59 17.52 -33.18 8.08
N LEU A 60 17.82 -32.58 9.22
CA LEU A 60 17.21 -31.35 9.67
C LEU A 60 17.68 -30.12 8.84
N ASP A 61 18.96 -30.06 8.52
CA ASP A 61 19.56 -28.98 7.76
C ASP A 61 19.05 -28.92 6.29
N ASN A 62 18.69 -30.07 5.75
CA ASN A 62 18.13 -30.21 4.42
C ASN A 62 16.60 -30.07 4.37
N PHE A 63 15.94 -30.00 5.51
CA PHE A 63 14.50 -29.83 5.56
C PHE A 63 14.10 -28.43 5.06
N VAL A 64 13.43 -28.38 3.92
CA VAL A 64 12.89 -27.16 3.34
C VAL A 64 11.54 -26.87 4.00
N ILE A 65 11.39 -25.70 4.56
CA ILE A 65 10.08 -25.22 5.01
C ILE A 65 9.28 -24.84 3.78
N ASP A 66 8.35 -25.68 3.42
CA ASP A 66 7.44 -25.42 2.33
C ASP A 66 6.36 -24.44 2.85
N TYR A 67 6.44 -23.21 2.38
CA TYR A 67 5.26 -22.37 2.40
C TYR A 67 4.37 -22.89 1.28
N ALA A 68 3.22 -23.36 1.63
CA ALA A 68 2.15 -23.50 0.68
C ALA A 68 1.84 -22.09 0.10
N GLU A 69 2.64 -21.68 -0.87
CA GLU A 69 2.30 -20.51 -1.67
C GLU A 69 0.94 -20.79 -2.27
N ARG A 70 -0.04 -20.03 -1.82
CA ARG A 70 -1.39 -20.12 -2.35
C ARG A 70 -1.33 -19.79 -3.83
N ASP A 71 -1.42 -20.80 -4.68
CA ASP A 71 -1.50 -20.60 -6.12
C ASP A 71 -2.94 -20.19 -6.47
N ILE A 72 -3.18 -18.90 -6.42
CA ILE A 72 -4.51 -18.31 -6.67
C ILE A 72 -5.08 -18.74 -8.03
N LEU A 73 -4.19 -19.01 -9.00
CA LEU A 73 -4.64 -19.43 -10.35
C LEU A 73 -5.13 -20.88 -10.40
N LYS A 74 -4.76 -21.69 -9.42
CA LYS A 74 -5.23 -23.09 -9.31
C LYS A 74 -6.41 -23.24 -8.36
N GLU A 75 -6.79 -22.19 -7.66
CA GLU A 75 -7.96 -22.27 -6.78
C GLU A 75 -9.25 -22.26 -7.61
N PRO A 76 -10.26 -23.04 -7.18
CA PRO A 76 -11.54 -22.99 -7.82
C PRO A 76 -12.18 -21.61 -7.67
N ASP A 77 -12.78 -21.13 -8.74
CA ASP A 77 -13.54 -19.89 -8.70
C ASP A 77 -14.64 -19.97 -7.64
N VAL A 78 -14.83 -18.90 -6.90
CA VAL A 78 -15.97 -18.79 -6.00
C VAL A 78 -17.27 -18.70 -6.81
N SER A 79 -18.37 -19.24 -6.28
CA SER A 79 -19.67 -19.12 -6.96
C SER A 79 -20.08 -17.65 -7.09
N ASP A 80 -20.86 -17.35 -8.14
CA ASP A 80 -21.40 -16.01 -8.37
C ASP A 80 -22.18 -15.47 -7.16
N ASP A 81 -22.88 -16.34 -6.44
CA ASP A 81 -23.62 -15.93 -5.23
C ASP A 81 -22.67 -15.43 -4.13
N VAL A 82 -21.59 -16.17 -3.85
CA VAL A 82 -20.57 -15.76 -2.89
C VAL A 82 -19.89 -14.48 -3.34
N PHE A 83 -19.48 -14.41 -4.61
CA PHE A 83 -18.86 -13.20 -5.15
C PHE A 83 -19.79 -11.98 -5.03
N ASN A 84 -21.06 -12.12 -5.34
CA ASN A 84 -22.04 -11.04 -5.25
C ASN A 84 -22.29 -10.58 -3.80
N ILE A 85 -22.21 -11.49 -2.80
CA ILE A 85 -22.29 -11.11 -1.39
C ILE A 85 -21.12 -10.18 -1.03
N TYR A 86 -19.89 -10.55 -1.37
CA TYR A 86 -18.72 -9.70 -1.13
C TYR A 86 -18.77 -8.40 -1.91
N LYS A 87 -19.16 -8.47 -3.19
CA LYS A 87 -19.31 -7.29 -4.04
C LYS A 87 -20.28 -6.25 -3.48
N LYS A 88 -21.37 -6.70 -2.84
CA LYS A 88 -22.35 -5.80 -2.20
C LYS A 88 -21.76 -4.94 -1.10
N GLN A 89 -20.69 -5.37 -0.44
CA GLN A 89 -20.00 -4.58 0.58
C GLN A 89 -19.34 -3.32 0.01
N PHE A 90 -19.04 -3.32 -1.29
CA PHE A 90 -18.45 -2.20 -2.01
C PHE A 90 -19.47 -1.37 -2.79
N ASN A 91 -20.76 -1.69 -2.65
CA ASN A 91 -21.80 -0.92 -3.30
C ASN A 91 -22.10 0.35 -2.51
N TYR A 92 -22.13 1.44 -3.20
CA TYR A 92 -22.62 2.72 -2.70
C TYR A 92 -23.79 3.20 -3.53
N LYS A 93 -24.63 4.05 -2.95
CA LYS A 93 -25.74 4.67 -3.68
C LYS A 93 -25.17 5.58 -4.77
N LYS A 94 -25.71 5.46 -5.99
CA LYS A 94 -25.43 6.44 -7.03
C LYS A 94 -26.02 7.79 -6.60
N TYR A 95 -25.23 8.84 -6.70
CA TYR A 95 -25.61 10.20 -6.40
C TYR A 95 -24.87 11.14 -7.36
N GLU A 96 -25.36 12.35 -7.49
CA GLU A 96 -24.70 13.38 -8.28
C GLU A 96 -23.46 13.87 -7.53
N LEU A 97 -22.35 13.92 -8.22
CA LEU A 97 -21.07 14.30 -7.62
C LEU A 97 -20.97 15.80 -7.28
N ASP A 98 -21.83 16.62 -7.90
CA ASP A 98 -21.84 18.10 -7.76
C ASP A 98 -20.41 18.67 -7.72
N THR A 99 -19.64 18.37 -8.76
CA THR A 99 -18.20 18.64 -8.80
C THR A 99 -17.97 20.12 -9.12
N LYS A 100 -17.22 20.79 -8.24
CA LYS A 100 -16.66 22.13 -8.48
C LYS A 100 -15.23 21.99 -8.93
N ILE A 101 -14.81 22.83 -9.87
CA ILE A 101 -13.46 22.80 -10.44
C ILE A 101 -12.92 24.23 -10.50
N ASP A 102 -11.74 24.43 -9.89
CA ASP A 102 -11.02 25.70 -9.89
C ASP A 102 -9.63 25.52 -10.50
N THR A 103 -9.21 26.46 -11.33
CA THR A 103 -7.83 26.51 -11.82
C THR A 103 -6.95 27.11 -10.72
N ILE A 104 -5.99 26.32 -10.23
CA ILE A 104 -5.08 26.74 -9.16
C ILE A 104 -3.67 27.07 -9.65
N PHE A 105 -3.31 26.52 -10.80
CA PHE A 105 -2.02 26.79 -11.45
C PHE A 105 -2.17 26.66 -12.96
N GLU A 106 -1.62 27.61 -13.70
CA GLU A 106 -1.54 27.58 -15.15
C GLU A 106 -0.30 28.31 -15.62
N ASN A 107 0.42 27.69 -16.55
CA ASN A 107 1.50 28.31 -17.30
C ASN A 107 1.43 27.89 -18.77
N GLU A 108 2.43 28.22 -19.57
CA GLU A 108 2.45 27.87 -21.01
C GLU A 108 2.35 26.35 -21.26
N ASN A 109 2.87 25.53 -20.35
CA ASN A 109 3.04 24.08 -20.56
C ASN A 109 2.03 23.24 -19.83
N TYR A 110 1.55 23.66 -18.64
CA TYR A 110 0.75 22.83 -17.74
C TYR A 110 -0.41 23.61 -17.12
N THR A 111 -1.47 22.88 -16.86
CA THR A 111 -2.60 23.35 -16.06
C THR A 111 -2.86 22.37 -14.91
N THR A 112 -3.12 22.91 -13.73
CA THR A 112 -3.55 22.15 -12.56
C THR A 112 -4.91 22.70 -12.10
N TYR A 113 -5.88 21.81 -12.05
CA TYR A 113 -7.17 22.06 -11.45
C TYR A 113 -7.24 21.47 -10.05
N ARG A 114 -7.89 22.15 -9.15
CA ARG A 114 -8.45 21.60 -7.93
C ARG A 114 -9.90 21.24 -8.18
N TYR A 115 -10.30 20.04 -7.88
CA TYR A 115 -11.71 19.66 -7.87
C TYR A 115 -12.18 19.41 -6.43
N GLU A 116 -13.48 19.59 -6.23
CA GLU A 116 -14.18 19.27 -5.00
C GLU A 116 -15.51 18.61 -5.38
N MET A 117 -15.81 17.47 -4.78
CA MET A 117 -17.03 16.71 -5.07
C MET A 117 -17.68 16.20 -3.79
N VAL A 118 -18.98 16.01 -3.84
CA VAL A 118 -19.75 15.37 -2.77
C VAL A 118 -19.29 13.93 -2.60
N THR A 119 -19.24 13.44 -1.36
CA THR A 119 -18.92 12.04 -1.05
C THR A 119 -20.19 11.29 -0.62
N PRO A 120 -20.22 9.94 -0.78
CA PRO A 120 -21.35 9.14 -0.34
C PRO A 120 -21.42 8.94 1.18
N TYR A 121 -20.54 9.55 1.92
CA TYR A 121 -20.42 9.39 3.36
C TYR A 121 -21.28 10.42 4.10
N GLU A 122 -21.90 9.99 5.19
CA GLU A 122 -22.91 10.75 5.94
C GLU A 122 -22.40 12.06 6.58
N ASN A 123 -21.10 12.31 6.57
CA ASN A 123 -20.50 13.44 7.27
C ASN A 123 -20.28 14.69 6.40
N ASP A 124 -20.87 14.76 5.23
CA ASP A 124 -20.84 15.92 4.31
C ASP A 124 -19.47 16.53 4.03
N GLU A 125 -18.39 15.82 4.31
CA GLU A 125 -17.05 16.29 4.01
C GLU A 125 -16.73 16.03 2.53
N PRO A 126 -16.59 17.06 1.71
CA PRO A 126 -16.33 16.88 0.29
C PRO A 126 -14.96 16.22 0.06
N LEU A 127 -14.87 15.37 -0.95
CA LEU A 127 -13.60 14.92 -1.48
C LEU A 127 -13.02 16.02 -2.37
N HIS A 128 -11.82 16.47 -2.07
CA HIS A 128 -11.07 17.31 -2.99
C HIS A 128 -9.85 16.57 -3.54
N GLY A 129 -9.33 17.10 -4.61
CA GLY A 129 -8.14 16.58 -5.25
C GLY A 129 -7.69 17.47 -6.39
N TYR A 130 -6.71 16.97 -7.14
CA TYR A 130 -6.05 17.74 -8.18
C TYR A 130 -6.03 16.98 -9.49
N VAL A 131 -6.11 17.69 -10.61
CA VAL A 131 -5.91 17.16 -11.95
C VAL A 131 -4.83 17.97 -12.62
N ILE A 132 -3.79 17.31 -13.08
CA ILE A 132 -2.65 17.93 -13.77
C ILE A 132 -2.58 17.38 -15.18
N TYR A 133 -2.42 18.24 -16.16
CA TYR A 133 -2.18 17.86 -17.55
C TYR A 133 -1.31 18.87 -18.30
N ALA A 134 -0.71 18.42 -19.40
CA ALA A 134 0.06 19.29 -20.28
C ALA A 134 -0.85 20.03 -21.29
N ASN A 135 -0.67 21.34 -21.45
CA ASN A 135 -1.48 22.18 -22.32
C ASN A 135 -1.34 21.87 -23.81
N LYS A 136 -0.24 21.21 -24.20
CA LYS A 136 0.01 20.80 -25.57
C LYS A 136 -1.01 19.78 -26.08
N ILE A 137 -1.57 18.96 -25.16
CA ILE A 137 -2.52 17.90 -25.48
C ILE A 137 -3.78 18.12 -24.63
N LYS A 138 -4.77 18.81 -25.22
CA LYS A 138 -6.00 19.18 -24.50
C LYS A 138 -7.18 18.24 -24.75
N THR A 139 -7.04 17.31 -25.68
CA THR A 139 -8.13 16.40 -26.10
C THR A 139 -7.71 14.95 -25.97
N ASN A 140 -8.66 14.09 -25.63
CA ASN A 140 -8.42 12.63 -25.44
C ASN A 140 -7.35 12.30 -24.40
N LEU A 141 -7.30 13.07 -23.32
CA LEU A 141 -6.41 12.80 -22.19
C LEU A 141 -6.71 11.42 -21.59
N LYS A 142 -5.66 10.68 -21.28
CA LYS A 142 -5.74 9.38 -20.61
C LYS A 142 -5.60 9.58 -19.11
N PRO A 143 -6.62 9.34 -18.29
CA PRO A 143 -6.55 9.57 -16.85
C PRO A 143 -5.71 8.47 -16.16
N ILE A 144 -4.83 8.90 -15.26
CA ILE A 144 -4.13 8.05 -14.30
C ILE A 144 -4.47 8.56 -12.90
N ILE A 145 -4.98 7.70 -12.03
CA ILE A 145 -5.21 8.04 -10.63
C ILE A 145 -3.95 7.68 -9.84
N HIS A 146 -3.38 8.68 -9.19
CA HIS A 146 -2.26 8.51 -8.26
C HIS A 146 -2.80 8.33 -6.84
N PHE A 147 -2.60 7.16 -6.27
CA PHE A 147 -2.94 6.91 -4.87
C PHE A 147 -1.81 7.40 -3.97
N PRO A 148 -2.10 8.22 -2.94
CA PRO A 148 -1.06 8.70 -2.06
C PRO A 148 -0.41 7.55 -1.29
N HIS A 149 0.89 7.67 -1.07
CA HIS A 149 1.63 6.73 -0.24
C HIS A 149 1.37 7.00 1.26
N ALA A 150 1.79 6.08 2.12
CA ALA A 150 1.52 6.15 3.57
C ALA A 150 2.04 7.44 4.24
N TRP A 151 3.12 8.05 3.74
CA TRP A 151 3.64 9.34 4.24
C TRP A 151 2.65 10.49 4.13
N ALA A 152 1.67 10.42 3.24
CA ALA A 152 0.63 11.44 3.12
C ALA A 152 -0.17 11.67 4.41
N ILE A 153 -0.19 10.68 5.31
CA ILE A 153 -0.80 10.79 6.65
C ILE A 153 -0.06 11.80 7.52
N PHE A 154 1.26 11.93 7.36
CA PHE A 154 2.12 12.82 8.16
C PHE A 154 2.33 14.18 7.52
N SER A 155 2.08 14.31 6.23
CA SER A 155 2.11 15.61 5.56
C SER A 155 0.95 16.47 6.05
N ASN A 156 1.23 17.75 6.32
CA ASN A 156 0.20 18.73 6.70
C ASN A 156 -0.18 19.65 5.53
N THR A 157 0.45 19.48 4.39
CA THR A 157 0.25 20.29 3.19
C THR A 157 0.27 19.40 1.97
N ASP A 158 -0.44 19.82 0.95
CA ASP A 158 -0.48 19.22 -0.39
C ASP A 158 0.34 20.00 -1.43
N ASP A 159 1.21 20.92 -0.98
CA ASP A 159 2.04 21.76 -1.85
C ASP A 159 2.87 20.95 -2.84
N TRP A 160 3.32 19.74 -2.44
CA TRP A 160 4.03 18.84 -3.33
C TRP A 160 3.21 18.50 -4.59
N ILE A 161 1.90 18.25 -4.44
CA ILE A 161 1.02 17.90 -5.57
C ILE A 161 0.97 19.06 -6.56
N ILE A 162 1.00 20.30 -6.05
CA ILE A 162 0.92 21.51 -6.88
C ILE A 162 2.27 21.81 -7.54
N GLY A 163 3.38 21.61 -6.82
CA GLY A 163 4.71 22.05 -7.25
C GLY A 163 5.56 20.94 -7.90
N ASP A 164 5.77 19.85 -7.20
CA ASP A 164 6.76 18.84 -7.61
C ASP A 164 6.18 17.74 -8.48
N ALA A 165 4.88 17.45 -8.40
CA ALA A 165 4.24 16.42 -9.18
C ALA A 165 4.40 16.63 -10.70
N ILE A 166 4.41 17.87 -11.17
CA ILE A 166 4.66 18.18 -12.59
C ILE A 166 6.02 17.66 -13.02
N LYS A 167 7.06 17.83 -12.19
CA LYS A 167 8.42 17.36 -12.53
C LYS A 167 8.49 15.84 -12.55
N GLU A 168 7.89 15.20 -11.56
CA GLU A 168 7.92 13.76 -11.41
C GLU A 168 7.17 13.05 -12.54
N TYR A 169 6.00 13.57 -12.92
CA TYR A 169 5.15 12.96 -13.95
C TYR A 169 5.28 13.57 -15.33
N ASN A 170 6.26 14.45 -15.55
CA ASN A 170 6.43 15.16 -16.82
C ASN A 170 6.40 14.23 -18.04
N TYR A 171 7.05 13.07 -17.95
CA TYR A 171 7.11 12.09 -19.03
C TYR A 171 5.72 11.54 -19.41
N LEU A 172 4.82 11.35 -18.44
CA LEU A 172 3.42 10.93 -18.68
C LEU A 172 2.59 12.09 -19.23
N LEU A 173 2.72 13.27 -18.62
CA LEU A 173 1.98 14.47 -19.03
C LEU A 173 2.25 14.81 -20.50
N MET A 174 3.51 14.69 -20.95
CA MET A 174 3.90 14.95 -22.33
C MET A 174 3.41 13.90 -23.33
N GLU A 175 3.03 12.71 -22.85
CA GLU A 175 2.42 11.61 -23.65
C GLU A 175 0.88 11.65 -23.63
N GLY A 176 0.28 12.72 -23.09
CA GLY A 176 -1.16 12.92 -23.09
C GLY A 176 -1.90 12.24 -21.95
N TYR A 177 -1.22 11.98 -20.85
CA TYR A 177 -1.88 11.56 -19.62
C TYR A 177 -2.27 12.76 -18.76
N ALA A 178 -3.40 12.63 -18.09
CA ALA A 178 -3.80 13.51 -17.00
C ALA A 178 -3.64 12.77 -15.68
N ILE A 179 -2.91 13.36 -14.74
CA ILE A 179 -2.69 12.75 -13.43
C ILE A 179 -3.73 13.30 -12.47
N ILE A 180 -4.47 12.41 -11.83
CA ILE A 180 -5.52 12.73 -10.86
C ILE A 180 -5.02 12.34 -9.47
N PHE A 181 -4.98 13.30 -8.56
CA PHE A 181 -4.57 13.13 -7.15
C PHE A 181 -5.76 13.33 -6.22
N PRO A 182 -6.47 12.28 -5.81
CA PRO A 182 -7.46 12.41 -4.75
C PRO A 182 -6.78 12.61 -3.40
N VAL A 183 -7.25 13.58 -2.62
CA VAL A 183 -6.80 13.79 -1.25
C VAL A 183 -7.70 13.00 -0.33
N TYR A 184 -7.23 11.83 0.10
CA TYR A 184 -8.00 10.94 0.94
C TYR A 184 -8.18 11.47 2.36
N TYR A 185 -9.17 10.93 3.04
CA TYR A 185 -9.40 11.20 4.44
C TYR A 185 -8.14 10.98 5.27
N SER A 186 -7.83 11.91 6.16
CA SER A 186 -6.64 11.90 7.01
C SER A 186 -5.29 12.00 6.29
N THR A 187 -5.26 12.37 5.01
CA THR A 187 -4.01 12.62 4.29
C THR A 187 -3.82 14.11 4.00
N TYR A 188 -2.58 14.53 3.88
CA TYR A 188 -2.17 15.91 3.59
C TYR A 188 -2.84 16.91 4.55
N ASN A 189 -3.51 17.92 4.01
CA ASN A 189 -4.24 18.95 4.75
C ASN A 189 -5.70 18.57 5.08
N ARG A 190 -6.19 17.40 4.61
CA ARG A 190 -7.55 16.99 4.85
C ARG A 190 -7.67 16.32 6.22
N LYS A 191 -8.61 16.80 7.03
CA LYS A 191 -9.00 16.38 8.39
C LYS A 191 -8.15 15.25 9.02
N LYS A 192 -7.25 15.60 9.92
CA LYS A 192 -6.32 14.67 10.57
C LYS A 192 -6.99 13.93 11.73
N THR A 193 -7.30 12.67 11.54
CA THR A 193 -7.77 11.76 12.61
C THR A 193 -6.74 10.71 12.96
N LEU A 194 -5.94 10.27 11.99
CA LEU A 194 -4.85 9.33 12.23
C LEU A 194 -3.64 10.09 12.78
N LYS A 195 -3.14 9.68 13.94
CA LYS A 195 -2.00 10.32 14.60
C LYS A 195 -0.71 9.52 14.50
N THR A 196 -0.80 8.26 14.11
CA THR A 196 0.33 7.33 14.05
C THR A 196 0.21 6.41 12.84
N TRP A 197 1.32 5.80 12.44
CA TRP A 197 1.35 4.72 11.42
C TRP A 197 0.50 3.51 11.80
N TRP A 198 0.33 3.30 13.10
CA TRP A 198 -0.40 2.20 13.68
C TRP A 198 -1.77 2.75 14.09
N ALA A 199 -2.67 2.74 13.14
CA ALA A 199 -4.07 2.96 13.47
C ALA A 199 -4.53 1.82 14.39
N ASN A 200 -5.22 2.15 15.49
CA ASN A 200 -5.93 1.12 16.24
C ASN A 200 -7.07 0.55 15.36
N GLU A 201 -7.67 -0.55 15.77
CA GLU A 201 -8.73 -1.20 14.99
C GLU A 201 -9.87 -0.24 14.60
N SER A 202 -10.24 0.66 15.51
CA SER A 202 -11.27 1.67 15.24
C SER A 202 -10.86 2.68 14.18
N ASP A 203 -9.59 3.11 14.19
CA ASP A 203 -9.09 4.08 13.22
C ASP A 203 -8.88 3.44 11.85
N THR A 204 -8.46 2.17 11.81
CA THR A 204 -8.36 1.39 10.58
C THR A 204 -9.74 1.22 9.96
N TYR A 205 -10.74 0.87 10.75
CA TYR A 205 -12.12 0.75 10.27
C TYR A 205 -12.64 2.06 9.68
N LYS A 206 -12.41 3.19 10.34
CA LYS A 206 -12.84 4.51 9.86
C LYS A 206 -12.11 4.98 8.60
N SER A 207 -10.90 4.51 8.38
CA SER A 207 -10.09 4.90 7.20
C SER A 207 -10.34 3.99 5.99
N THR A 208 -10.94 2.83 6.19
CA THR A 208 -11.23 1.86 5.12
C THR A 208 -12.69 1.90 4.64
N MET A 209 -13.55 2.58 5.35
CA MET A 209 -14.92 2.88 4.94
C MET A 209 -15.00 4.24 4.26
#